data_8237c762f133983df5d0bf3479f3fc0a
#
_entry.id   8237c762f133983df5d0bf3479f3fc0a
#
_cell.length_a   1.000
_cell.length_b   1.000
_cell.length_c   1.000
_cell.angle_alpha   90.00
_cell.angle_beta   90.00
_cell.angle_gamma   90.00
#
_symmetry.space_group_name_H-M   'P 1'
#
loop_
_entity.id
_entity.type
_entity.pdbx_description
1 polymer ?
#
loop_
_entity_poly.entity_id
_entity_poly.type
_entity_poly.pdbx_seq_one_letter_code
_entity_poly.pdbx_strand_id
1 'polypeptide(L)'
;EYQFEKLGSIGKEIFGTDRIRLLDENRNPVPDGEVGEVYYRTPMIFKEYWKEPEKSKEAFEGEWSSAGDMAKMDEDGFYTLVDRKANMIITGGENVYPSEVEEVVGNIDGVFDCAVVGLPDEKWGEKVAAVIIRKPDFDDSNLSQQDVIQNCKSKMAGYKCPKQVIFIGENDMPRTGTGKILHRILREQFG
;
A
#
# COMPACT_ATOMS: atom_id res chain seq x y z
N GLU A 1 -14.69 -3.65 24.94
CA GLU A 1 -14.49 -2.19 24.79
C GLU A 1 -13.34 -1.87 23.80
N TYR A 2 -12.18 -2.48 23.91
CA TYR A 2 -11.02 -2.22 23.03
C TYR A 2 -11.27 -2.40 21.53
N GLN A 3 -12.16 -3.28 21.09
CA GLN A 3 -12.43 -3.52 19.66
C GLN A 3 -13.02 -2.31 18.93
N PHE A 4 -13.73 -1.43 19.62
CA PHE A 4 -14.33 -0.24 19.03
C PHE A 4 -13.37 0.96 18.97
N GLU A 5 -12.33 0.96 19.80
CA GLU A 5 -11.33 2.04 19.86
C GLU A 5 -10.18 1.87 18.87
N LYS A 6 -9.99 0.65 18.35
CA LYS A 6 -8.89 0.27 17.44
C LYS A 6 -9.42 -0.18 16.06
N LEU A 7 -10.37 0.58 15.52
CA LEU A 7 -10.89 0.36 14.17
C LEU A 7 -9.74 0.44 13.15
N GLY A 8 -9.70 -0.52 12.22
CA GLY A 8 -8.63 -0.66 11.23
C GLY A 8 -7.44 -1.51 11.67
N SER A 9 -7.34 -1.88 12.95
CA SER A 9 -6.33 -2.84 13.42
C SER A 9 -6.71 -4.28 13.05
N ILE A 10 -5.70 -5.08 12.73
CA ILE A 10 -5.83 -6.55 12.58
C ILE A 10 -5.70 -7.30 13.91
N GLY A 11 -5.54 -6.57 15.01
CA GLY A 11 -5.39 -7.14 16.36
C GLY A 11 -3.98 -7.03 16.91
N LYS A 12 -3.71 -7.76 17.98
CA LYS A 12 -2.40 -7.86 18.61
C LYS A 12 -2.08 -9.31 19.00
N GLU A 13 -0.81 -9.58 19.27
CA GLU A 13 -0.42 -10.88 19.81
C GLU A 13 -1.13 -11.20 21.11
N ILE A 14 -1.60 -12.43 21.20
CA ILE A 14 -2.17 -12.96 22.44
C ILE A 14 -1.01 -13.52 23.28
N PHE A 15 -0.88 -13.05 24.51
CA PHE A 15 0.05 -13.57 25.53
C PHE A 15 1.56 -13.36 25.30
N GLY A 16 1.97 -12.33 24.53
CA GLY A 16 3.40 -11.99 24.38
C GLY A 16 4.23 -13.14 23.84
N THR A 17 3.75 -13.75 22.78
CA THR A 17 4.32 -15.03 22.27
C THR A 17 5.52 -14.86 21.34
N ASP A 18 5.96 -13.62 21.04
CA ASP A 18 7.03 -13.31 20.06
C ASP A 18 6.81 -14.08 18.73
N ARG A 19 5.61 -13.95 18.17
CA ARG A 19 5.22 -14.62 16.92
C ARG A 19 5.07 -13.68 15.74
N ILE A 20 5.08 -12.38 15.98
CA ILE A 20 4.99 -11.33 14.96
C ILE A 20 6.17 -10.40 15.13
N ARG A 21 6.82 -10.04 14.03
CA ARG A 21 7.88 -9.03 13.96
C ARG A 21 7.62 -8.10 12.81
N LEU A 22 7.95 -6.83 12.99
CA LEU A 22 8.03 -5.85 11.92
C LEU A 22 9.52 -5.58 11.65
N LEU A 23 9.95 -5.86 10.42
CA LEU A 23 11.36 -5.76 10.04
C LEU A 23 11.54 -4.73 8.91
N ASP A 24 12.67 -4.03 8.94
CA ASP A 24 13.13 -3.17 7.85
C ASP A 24 13.71 -3.99 6.67
N GLU A 25 14.23 -3.30 5.66
CA GLU A 25 14.86 -3.93 4.48
C GLU A 25 16.15 -4.70 4.83
N ASN A 26 16.80 -4.36 5.94
CA ASN A 26 18.00 -5.02 6.45
C ASN A 26 17.68 -6.11 7.45
N ARG A 27 16.41 -6.46 7.63
CA ARG A 27 15.91 -7.47 8.57
C ARG A 27 16.11 -7.07 10.06
N ASN A 28 16.25 -5.80 10.36
CA ASN A 28 16.24 -5.31 11.74
C ASN A 28 14.83 -4.99 12.18
N PRO A 29 14.49 -5.20 13.47
CA PRO A 29 13.21 -4.74 14.02
C PRO A 29 13.05 -3.23 13.86
N VAL A 30 11.88 -2.79 13.40
CA VAL A 30 11.54 -1.37 13.34
C VAL A 30 11.04 -0.88 14.71
N PRO A 31 11.23 0.41 15.05
CA PRO A 31 10.62 1.02 16.24
C PRO A 31 9.10 1.00 16.22
N ASP A 32 8.48 1.08 17.41
CA ASP A 32 7.03 1.20 17.53
C ASP A 32 6.52 2.44 16.78
N GLY A 33 5.43 2.28 16.05
CA GLY A 33 4.85 3.32 15.20
C GLY A 33 5.46 3.43 13.80
N GLU A 34 6.62 2.83 13.55
CA GLU A 34 7.21 2.77 12.21
C GLU A 34 6.66 1.58 11.39
N VAL A 35 6.73 1.71 10.09
CA VAL A 35 6.25 0.68 9.17
C VAL A 35 7.36 -0.33 8.89
N GLY A 36 7.04 -1.61 9.07
CA GLY A 36 7.92 -2.73 8.73
C GLY A 36 7.18 -3.85 8.01
N GLU A 37 7.94 -4.70 7.37
CA GLU A 37 7.41 -5.94 6.78
C GLU A 37 7.05 -6.92 7.88
N VAL A 38 5.85 -7.50 7.79
CA VAL A 38 5.32 -8.41 8.80
C VAL A 38 5.92 -9.81 8.61
N TYR A 39 6.58 -10.30 9.65
CA TYR A 39 7.07 -11.67 9.75
C TYR A 39 6.32 -12.44 10.82
N TYR A 40 5.92 -13.65 10.50
CA TYR A 40 5.20 -14.57 11.39
C TYR A 40 6.05 -15.80 11.72
N ARG A 41 5.97 -16.25 12.96
CA ARG A 41 6.51 -17.52 13.41
C ARG A 41 5.39 -18.39 13.98
N THR A 42 4.97 -19.41 13.25
CA THR A 42 3.88 -20.31 13.65
C THR A 42 4.10 -21.72 13.10
N PRO A 43 3.75 -22.78 13.85
CA PRO A 43 3.84 -24.15 13.34
C PRO A 43 2.86 -24.43 12.19
N MET A 44 1.90 -23.56 11.92
CA MET A 44 0.92 -23.69 10.83
C MET A 44 1.35 -22.94 9.56
N ILE A 45 2.63 -22.55 9.46
CA ILE A 45 3.13 -21.83 8.30
C ILE A 45 3.13 -22.75 7.07
N PHE A 46 2.90 -22.17 5.88
CA PHE A 46 3.06 -22.92 4.63
C PHE A 46 4.51 -23.35 4.43
N LYS A 47 4.74 -24.41 3.64
CA LYS A 47 6.09 -24.92 3.39
C LYS A 47 6.79 -24.18 2.27
N GLU A 48 6.08 -23.93 1.18
CA GLU A 48 6.62 -23.32 -0.04
C GLU A 48 5.49 -22.79 -0.94
N TYR A 49 5.83 -21.91 -1.84
CA TYR A 49 5.00 -21.57 -3.00
C TYR A 49 5.21 -22.63 -4.09
N TRP A 50 4.13 -23.24 -4.56
CA TRP A 50 4.17 -24.32 -5.54
C TRP A 50 4.89 -23.89 -6.82
N LYS A 51 5.97 -24.60 -7.18
CA LYS A 51 6.82 -24.33 -8.36
C LYS A 51 7.47 -22.94 -8.39
N GLU A 52 7.58 -22.26 -7.27
CA GLU A 52 8.16 -20.92 -7.13
C GLU A 52 9.29 -20.94 -6.06
N PRO A 53 10.44 -21.61 -6.34
CA PRO A 53 11.47 -21.81 -5.32
C PRO A 53 12.12 -20.48 -4.86
N GLU A 54 12.36 -19.54 -5.77
CA GLU A 54 12.95 -18.25 -5.41
C GLU A 54 12.01 -17.44 -4.52
N LYS A 55 10.74 -17.37 -4.88
CA LYS A 55 9.72 -16.71 -4.06
C LYS A 55 9.55 -17.36 -2.69
N SER A 56 9.66 -18.69 -2.65
CA SER A 56 9.64 -19.42 -1.38
C SER A 56 10.84 -19.05 -0.52
N LYS A 57 12.04 -18.99 -1.10
CA LYS A 57 13.26 -18.59 -0.39
C LYS A 57 13.18 -17.16 0.15
N GLU A 58 12.62 -16.22 -0.62
CA GLU A 58 12.43 -14.83 -0.20
C GLU A 58 11.42 -14.69 0.95
N ALA A 59 10.41 -15.56 0.98
CA ALA A 59 9.36 -15.53 1.98
C ALA A 59 9.80 -16.05 3.37
N PHE A 60 10.94 -16.72 3.47
CA PHE A 60 11.40 -17.33 4.72
C PHE A 60 12.71 -16.73 5.22
N GLU A 61 12.81 -16.59 6.55
CA GLU A 61 14.04 -16.33 7.27
C GLU A 61 14.10 -17.21 8.53
N GLY A 62 14.78 -18.35 8.42
CA GLY A 62 14.77 -19.38 9.45
C GLY A 62 13.36 -19.89 9.70
N GLU A 63 12.85 -19.71 10.93
CA GLU A 63 11.49 -20.10 11.32
C GLU A 63 10.43 -19.02 11.05
N TRP A 64 10.83 -17.87 10.50
CA TRP A 64 9.95 -16.75 10.21
C TRP A 64 9.55 -16.75 8.73
N SER A 65 8.33 -16.34 8.45
CA SER A 65 7.89 -16.12 7.07
C SER A 65 7.12 -14.82 6.92
N SER A 66 7.22 -14.24 5.74
CA SER A 66 6.45 -13.07 5.34
C SER A 66 5.58 -13.38 4.12
N ALA A 67 4.38 -12.79 4.08
CA ALA A 67 3.53 -12.75 2.89
C ALA A 67 3.71 -11.43 2.11
N GLY A 68 4.64 -10.57 2.54
CA GLY A 68 4.89 -9.26 1.96
C GLY A 68 3.87 -8.20 2.38
N ASP A 69 3.23 -8.37 3.53
CA ASP A 69 2.37 -7.34 4.11
C ASP A 69 3.23 -6.35 4.92
N MET A 70 2.94 -5.05 4.77
CA MET A 70 3.57 -3.98 5.53
C MET A 70 2.60 -3.53 6.62
N ALA A 71 3.08 -3.36 7.85
CA ALA A 71 2.27 -2.94 8.98
C ALA A 71 3.05 -2.01 9.92
N LYS A 72 2.34 -1.33 10.78
CA LYS A 72 2.87 -0.63 11.95
C LYS A 72 2.22 -1.14 13.22
N MET A 73 2.93 -1.07 14.34
CA MET A 73 2.42 -1.42 15.66
C MET A 73 2.26 -0.14 16.50
N ASP A 74 1.15 0.00 17.19
CA ASP A 74 0.95 1.12 18.11
C ASP A 74 1.48 0.81 19.52
N GLU A 75 1.47 1.81 20.40
CA GLU A 75 1.94 1.73 21.80
C GLU A 75 1.21 0.67 22.63
N ASP A 76 -0.01 0.29 22.24
CA ASP A 76 -0.81 -0.74 22.88
C ASP A 76 -0.56 -2.15 22.29
N GLY A 77 0.34 -2.27 21.30
CA GLY A 77 0.71 -3.50 20.64
C GLY A 77 -0.26 -3.97 19.56
N PHE A 78 -1.15 -3.09 19.06
CA PHE A 78 -2.04 -3.41 17.94
C PHE A 78 -1.38 -3.15 16.60
N TYR A 79 -1.51 -4.11 15.69
CA TYR A 79 -0.99 -4.03 14.34
C TYR A 79 -2.04 -3.46 13.37
N THR A 80 -1.63 -2.49 12.57
CA THR A 80 -2.44 -1.94 11.48
C THR A 80 -1.72 -2.20 10.16
N LEU A 81 -2.39 -2.89 9.23
CA LEU A 81 -1.85 -3.08 7.88
C LEU A 81 -1.79 -1.73 7.16
N VAL A 82 -0.67 -1.49 6.49
CA VAL A 82 -0.45 -0.28 5.71
C VAL A 82 -0.63 -0.58 4.22
N ASP A 83 0.11 -1.54 3.67
CA ASP A 83 0.04 -1.93 2.26
C ASP A 83 0.72 -3.28 2.02
N ARG A 84 0.85 -3.66 0.76
CA ARG A 84 1.73 -4.73 0.29
C ARG A 84 3.10 -4.18 -0.10
N LYS A 85 4.18 -4.84 0.30
CA LYS A 85 5.55 -4.49 -0.11
C LYS A 85 5.69 -4.35 -1.63
N ALA A 86 5.04 -5.24 -2.39
CA ALA A 86 5.05 -5.22 -3.85
C ALA A 86 4.37 -4.00 -4.48
N ASN A 87 3.55 -3.26 -3.72
CA ASN A 87 2.89 -2.04 -4.18
C ASN A 87 3.66 -0.77 -3.80
N MET A 88 4.56 -0.86 -2.81
CA MET A 88 5.34 0.27 -2.32
C MET A 88 6.07 0.96 -3.49
N ILE A 89 6.02 2.28 -3.50
CA ILE A 89 6.64 3.14 -4.52
C ILE A 89 7.90 3.73 -3.92
N ILE A 90 9.02 3.61 -4.63
CA ILE A 90 10.30 4.19 -4.18
C ILE A 90 10.59 5.42 -5.04
N THR A 91 10.32 6.59 -4.49
CA THR A 91 10.48 7.87 -5.18
C THR A 91 11.54 8.73 -4.52
N GLY A 92 12.68 8.96 -5.20
CA GLY A 92 13.79 9.75 -4.68
C GLY A 92 14.42 9.19 -3.40
N GLY A 93 14.33 7.88 -3.17
CA GLY A 93 14.83 7.20 -1.97
C GLY A 93 13.83 7.14 -0.81
N GLU A 94 12.64 7.70 -0.99
CA GLU A 94 11.58 7.68 0.02
C GLU A 94 10.53 6.62 -0.31
N ASN A 95 10.05 5.90 0.70
CA ASN A 95 8.99 4.92 0.57
C ASN A 95 7.62 5.58 0.64
N VAL A 96 6.80 5.36 -0.39
CA VAL A 96 5.41 5.82 -0.46
C VAL A 96 4.49 4.61 -0.54
N TYR A 97 3.54 4.54 0.36
CA TYR A 97 2.54 3.48 0.38
C TYR A 97 1.30 3.94 -0.39
N PRO A 98 0.92 3.26 -1.49
CA PRO A 98 -0.26 3.60 -2.29
C PRO A 98 -1.52 3.85 -1.48
N SER A 99 -1.81 2.99 -0.50
CA SER A 99 -3.01 3.10 0.34
C SER A 99 -3.14 4.44 1.07
N GLU A 100 -2.02 5.02 1.54
CA GLU A 100 -2.03 6.34 2.19
C GLU A 100 -2.43 7.46 1.21
N VAL A 101 -1.96 7.36 -0.03
CA VAL A 101 -2.30 8.34 -1.08
C VAL A 101 -3.72 8.11 -1.59
N GLU A 102 -4.11 6.84 -1.75
CA GLU A 102 -5.46 6.43 -2.15
C GLU A 102 -6.53 6.91 -1.16
N GLU A 103 -6.25 6.88 0.15
CA GLU A 103 -7.13 7.41 1.18
C GLU A 103 -7.40 8.91 0.97
N VAL A 104 -6.35 9.68 0.69
CA VAL A 104 -6.49 11.13 0.46
C VAL A 104 -7.20 11.43 -0.86
N VAL A 105 -6.85 10.72 -1.93
CA VAL A 105 -7.44 10.88 -3.27
C VAL A 105 -8.90 10.45 -3.27
N GLY A 106 -9.23 9.31 -2.65
CA GLY A 106 -10.59 8.78 -2.57
C GLY A 106 -11.56 9.68 -1.81
N ASN A 107 -11.05 10.53 -0.89
CA ASN A 107 -11.85 11.51 -0.16
C ASN A 107 -12.04 12.84 -0.92
N ILE A 108 -11.55 12.98 -2.16
CA ILE A 108 -11.81 14.15 -3.00
C ILE A 108 -13.21 14.02 -3.59
N ASP A 109 -14.01 15.11 -3.49
CA ASP A 109 -15.32 15.11 -4.14
C ASP A 109 -15.17 14.94 -5.65
N GLY A 110 -16.02 14.09 -6.23
CA GLY A 110 -15.94 13.73 -7.65
C GLY A 110 -15.11 12.49 -7.95
N VAL A 111 -14.33 11.96 -7.01
CA VAL A 111 -13.68 10.66 -7.16
C VAL A 111 -14.67 9.56 -6.80
N PHE A 112 -14.87 8.61 -7.72
CA PHE A 112 -15.67 7.41 -7.50
C PHE A 112 -14.80 6.28 -6.94
N ASP A 113 -13.64 6.05 -7.57
CA ASP A 113 -12.64 5.07 -7.13
C ASP A 113 -11.26 5.47 -7.63
N CYS A 114 -10.21 4.99 -6.98
CA CYS A 114 -8.85 5.29 -7.37
C CYS A 114 -7.87 4.16 -7.04
N ALA A 115 -6.76 4.16 -7.75
CA ALA A 115 -5.58 3.37 -7.43
C ALA A 115 -4.33 4.24 -7.61
N VAL A 116 -3.32 3.99 -6.77
CA VAL A 116 -2.04 4.71 -6.84
C VAL A 116 -0.93 3.73 -7.17
N VAL A 117 -0.09 4.08 -8.12
CA VAL A 117 1.01 3.23 -8.61
C VAL A 117 2.28 4.03 -8.80
N GLY A 118 3.43 3.36 -8.67
CA GLY A 118 4.72 3.87 -9.13
C GLY A 118 4.86 3.69 -10.63
N LEU A 119 5.17 4.77 -11.35
CA LEU A 119 5.52 4.71 -12.76
C LEU A 119 6.97 5.15 -12.93
N PRO A 120 7.71 4.64 -13.94
CA PRO A 120 9.10 5.01 -14.18
C PRO A 120 9.30 6.52 -14.28
N ASP A 121 10.36 7.03 -13.66
CA ASP A 121 10.76 8.43 -13.72
C ASP A 121 12.29 8.55 -13.76
N GLU A 122 12.82 9.26 -14.74
CA GLU A 122 14.28 9.40 -14.96
C GLU A 122 15.00 10.05 -13.78
N LYS A 123 14.33 10.94 -13.05
CA LYS A 123 14.93 11.70 -11.95
C LYS A 123 14.77 11.01 -10.60
N TRP A 124 13.63 10.40 -10.37
CA TRP A 124 13.22 9.92 -9.06
C TRP A 124 13.20 8.39 -8.94
N GLY A 125 13.54 7.68 -10.02
CA GLY A 125 13.35 6.23 -10.14
C GLY A 125 11.90 5.90 -10.44
N GLU A 126 11.01 6.23 -9.51
CA GLU A 126 9.56 6.16 -9.69
C GLU A 126 8.91 7.50 -9.35
N LYS A 127 7.82 7.80 -10.04
CA LYS A 127 6.89 8.88 -9.69
C LYS A 127 5.56 8.29 -9.20
N VAL A 128 4.96 8.94 -8.23
CA VAL A 128 3.62 8.60 -7.75
C VAL A 128 2.61 9.00 -8.82
N ALA A 129 1.79 8.06 -9.27
CA ALA A 129 0.70 8.30 -10.23
C ALA A 129 -0.64 7.84 -9.63
N ALA A 130 -1.65 8.68 -9.72
CA ALA A 130 -3.02 8.35 -9.32
C ALA A 130 -3.87 8.03 -10.55
N VAL A 131 -4.44 6.84 -10.61
CA VAL A 131 -5.40 6.40 -11.63
C VAL A 131 -6.79 6.51 -11.01
N ILE A 132 -7.67 7.31 -11.61
CA ILE A 132 -8.91 7.75 -11.00
C ILE A 132 -10.10 7.48 -11.92
N ILE A 133 -11.18 6.96 -11.35
CA ILE A 133 -12.51 6.93 -11.94
C ILE A 133 -13.28 8.10 -11.33
N ARG A 134 -13.81 8.97 -12.19
CA ARG A 134 -14.69 10.06 -11.73
C ARG A 134 -16.12 9.56 -11.49
N LYS A 135 -16.85 10.24 -10.60
CA LYS A 135 -18.30 10.11 -10.51
C LYS A 135 -18.95 10.56 -11.83
N PRO A 136 -20.15 10.07 -12.19
CA PRO A 136 -20.78 10.35 -13.48
C PRO A 136 -20.97 11.83 -13.82
N ASP A 137 -21.17 12.69 -12.81
CA ASP A 137 -21.42 14.13 -12.99
C ASP A 137 -20.13 14.97 -13.00
N PHE A 138 -18.96 14.32 -13.05
CA PHE A 138 -17.66 14.98 -12.99
C PHE A 138 -16.85 14.77 -14.28
N ASP A 139 -16.24 15.87 -14.76
CA ASP A 139 -15.35 15.94 -15.91
C ASP A 139 -14.15 16.86 -15.66
N ASP A 140 -13.41 17.23 -16.70
CA ASP A 140 -12.25 18.11 -16.57
C ASP A 140 -12.58 19.54 -16.12
N SER A 141 -13.86 19.97 -16.21
CA SER A 141 -14.28 21.31 -15.80
C SER A 141 -14.48 21.44 -14.28
N ASN A 142 -14.74 20.33 -13.59
CA ASN A 142 -15.03 20.33 -12.15
C ASN A 142 -14.13 19.40 -11.32
N LEU A 143 -13.36 18.51 -11.97
CA LEU A 143 -12.29 17.74 -11.32
C LEU A 143 -11.14 17.51 -12.31
N SER A 144 -10.22 18.46 -12.39
CA SER A 144 -9.03 18.34 -13.22
C SER A 144 -7.89 17.61 -12.51
N GLN A 145 -6.84 17.22 -13.26
CA GLN A 145 -5.59 16.67 -12.69
C GLN A 145 -4.98 17.63 -11.66
N GLN A 146 -5.03 18.94 -11.96
CA GLN A 146 -4.44 19.97 -11.09
C GLN A 146 -5.18 20.06 -9.75
N ASP A 147 -6.52 19.92 -9.75
CA ASP A 147 -7.33 19.94 -8.52
C ASP A 147 -6.96 18.76 -7.61
N VAL A 148 -6.80 17.56 -8.15
CA VAL A 148 -6.35 16.38 -7.40
C VAL A 148 -4.97 16.62 -6.79
N ILE A 149 -3.99 17.06 -7.58
CA ILE A 149 -2.63 17.32 -7.11
C ILE A 149 -2.62 18.40 -6.02
N GLN A 150 -3.38 19.47 -6.19
CA GLN A 150 -3.45 20.57 -5.21
C GLN A 150 -4.11 20.12 -3.91
N ASN A 151 -5.16 19.30 -3.99
CA ASN A 151 -5.78 18.70 -2.79
C ASN A 151 -4.79 17.84 -2.01
N CYS A 152 -4.04 16.97 -2.70
CA CYS A 152 -3.02 16.14 -2.07
C CYS A 152 -1.92 16.98 -1.39
N LYS A 153 -1.44 18.04 -2.05
CA LYS A 153 -0.40 18.94 -1.48
C LYS A 153 -0.82 19.61 -0.19
N SER A 154 -2.10 19.81 0.05
CA SER A 154 -2.61 20.39 1.29
C SER A 154 -2.70 19.39 2.45
N LYS A 155 -2.60 18.10 2.18
CA LYS A 155 -2.89 17.03 3.15
C LYS A 155 -1.73 16.07 3.41
N MET A 156 -0.71 16.05 2.54
CA MET A 156 0.42 15.14 2.67
C MET A 156 1.75 15.75 2.23
N ALA A 157 2.84 15.08 2.58
CA ALA A 157 4.18 15.50 2.20
C ALA A 157 4.36 15.54 0.67
N GLY A 158 5.12 16.48 0.16
CA GLY A 158 5.24 16.74 -1.28
C GLY A 158 5.75 15.57 -2.12
N TYR A 159 6.60 14.71 -1.56
CA TYR A 159 7.11 13.51 -2.25
C TYR A 159 6.03 12.43 -2.40
N LYS A 160 5.02 12.37 -1.52
CA LYS A 160 3.87 11.47 -1.58
C LYS A 160 2.81 11.92 -2.58
N CYS A 161 2.77 13.23 -2.92
CA CYS A 161 1.77 13.76 -3.83
C CYS A 161 1.93 13.18 -5.24
N PRO A 162 0.82 12.79 -5.90
CA PRO A 162 0.85 12.38 -7.29
C PRO A 162 1.52 13.43 -8.19
N LYS A 163 2.45 12.98 -9.02
CA LYS A 163 3.05 13.80 -10.09
C LYS A 163 2.29 13.66 -11.41
N GLN A 164 1.54 12.59 -11.53
CA GLN A 164 0.67 12.31 -12.66
C GLN A 164 -0.69 11.84 -12.16
N VAL A 165 -1.74 12.31 -12.82
CA VAL A 165 -3.12 11.85 -12.59
C VAL A 165 -3.66 11.37 -13.92
N ILE A 166 -4.28 10.20 -13.93
CA ILE A 166 -4.81 9.54 -15.11
C ILE A 166 -6.28 9.25 -14.84
N PHE A 167 -7.17 9.82 -15.63
CA PHE A 167 -8.59 9.51 -15.54
C PHE A 167 -8.94 8.39 -16.52
N ILE A 168 -9.68 7.39 -16.03
CA ILE A 168 -10.12 6.22 -16.80
C ILE A 168 -11.62 5.96 -16.60
N GLY A 169 -12.19 5.19 -17.50
CA GLY A 169 -13.56 4.67 -17.32
C GLY A 169 -13.62 3.56 -16.27
N GLU A 170 -14.81 3.34 -15.71
CA GLU A 170 -15.03 2.30 -14.69
C GLU A 170 -14.63 0.90 -15.18
N ASN A 171 -14.92 0.59 -16.44
CA ASN A 171 -14.60 -0.71 -17.05
C ASN A 171 -13.10 -0.89 -17.37
N ASP A 172 -12.33 0.19 -17.34
CA ASP A 172 -10.89 0.18 -17.65
C ASP A 172 -10.04 -0.06 -16.38
N MET A 173 -10.64 -0.03 -15.19
CA MET A 173 -9.95 -0.34 -13.94
C MET A 173 -9.78 -1.86 -13.79
N PRO A 174 -8.54 -2.38 -13.88
CA PRO A 174 -8.31 -3.82 -13.83
C PRO A 174 -8.57 -4.36 -12.41
N ARG A 175 -9.43 -5.38 -12.34
CA ARG A 175 -9.82 -6.01 -11.07
C ARG A 175 -9.73 -7.52 -11.13
N THR A 176 -9.52 -8.13 -9.97
CA THR A 176 -9.73 -9.57 -9.79
C THR A 176 -11.21 -9.92 -9.86
N GLY A 177 -11.54 -11.21 -10.00
CA GLY A 177 -12.93 -11.68 -9.90
C GLY A 177 -13.62 -11.37 -8.56
N THR A 178 -12.85 -11.01 -7.52
CA THR A 178 -13.36 -10.57 -6.20
C THR A 178 -13.42 -9.05 -6.05
N GLY A 179 -13.16 -8.29 -7.12
CA GLY A 179 -13.26 -6.83 -7.16
C GLY A 179 -12.00 -6.07 -6.72
N LYS A 180 -10.92 -6.73 -6.30
CA LYS A 180 -9.68 -6.06 -5.89
C LYS A 180 -8.95 -5.49 -7.10
N ILE A 181 -8.48 -4.24 -7.02
CA ILE A 181 -7.68 -3.57 -8.06
C ILE A 181 -6.33 -4.27 -8.24
N LEU A 182 -5.93 -4.43 -9.49
CA LEU A 182 -4.67 -5.06 -9.90
C LEU A 182 -3.62 -3.98 -10.22
N HIS A 183 -2.96 -3.43 -9.20
CA HIS A 183 -1.93 -2.39 -9.33
C HIS A 183 -0.83 -2.75 -10.34
N ARG A 184 -0.45 -4.05 -10.41
CA ARG A 184 0.54 -4.53 -11.38
C ARG A 184 0.11 -4.25 -12.83
N ILE A 185 -1.15 -4.47 -13.16
CA ILE A 185 -1.67 -4.23 -14.51
C ILE A 185 -1.67 -2.74 -14.84
N LEU A 186 -2.01 -1.88 -13.89
CA LEU A 186 -1.96 -0.43 -14.07
C LEU A 186 -0.50 0.05 -14.32
N ARG A 187 0.47 -0.51 -13.59
CA ARG A 187 1.89 -0.22 -13.82
C ARG A 187 2.35 -0.62 -15.22
N GLU A 188 1.94 -1.79 -15.70
CA GLU A 188 2.26 -2.28 -17.04
C GLU A 188 1.58 -1.44 -18.14
N GLN A 189 0.38 -0.95 -17.89
CA GLN A 189 -0.41 -0.18 -18.85
C GLN A 189 0.07 1.26 -19.01
N PHE A 190 0.54 1.89 -17.95
CA PHE A 190 0.86 3.33 -17.92
C PHE A 190 2.35 3.64 -17.70
N GLY A 191 3.18 2.62 -17.49
CA GLY A 191 4.63 2.70 -17.25
C GLY A 191 5.55 2.65 -18.46
#